data_260731d3fa255fd430db86a872d79a3e
#
_entry.id   260731d3fa255fd430db86a872d79a3e
#
_cell.length_a   1.000
_cell.length_b   1.000
_cell.length_c   1.000
_cell.angle_alpha   90.00
_cell.angle_beta   90.00
_cell.angle_gamma   90.00
#
_symmetry.space_group_name_H-M   'P 1'
#
loop_
_entity.id
_entity.type
_entity.pdbx_description
1 polymer ?
#
loop_
_entity_poly.entity_id
_entity_poly.type
_entity_poly.pdbx_seq_one_letter_code
_entity_poly.pdbx_strand_id
1 'polypeptide(L)'
;MDLNLYLKQLETLVNIDSGSHNAAGVNKVADVIEGWYRDLGWHVINHDVGPEAGRLMEISNRPADHYDVMFVGHMDTVFPDGTAEKRPFSMDEENVYGPGVGDMKNGDTAMYHVALNADPKVLENLNICMLYNPDEEIGSRYSREKMDEIGRKADIIVVMESAGNKGTRHCFARKGSMGYELEFHGQAAHAGFMFSVENASAILEMGHYIVELMALASREEDTTVNVGLASGGTA
;
A
#
# COMPACT_ATOMS: atom_id res chain seq x y z
N MET A 1 1.53 -7.27 -26.19
CA MET A 1 1.13 -7.88 -24.92
C MET A 1 0.05 -8.92 -25.18
N ASP A 2 0.18 -10.12 -24.64
CA ASP A 2 -0.87 -11.15 -24.68
C ASP A 2 -1.86 -10.92 -23.53
N LEU A 3 -3.08 -10.48 -23.86
CA LEU A 3 -4.11 -10.17 -22.86
C LEU A 3 -4.57 -11.42 -22.09
N ASN A 4 -4.65 -12.59 -22.75
CA ASN A 4 -5.08 -13.81 -22.07
C ASN A 4 -4.07 -14.27 -21.03
N LEU A 5 -2.78 -14.16 -21.34
CA LEU A 5 -1.71 -14.43 -20.36
C LEU A 5 -1.77 -13.43 -19.20
N TYR A 6 -1.96 -12.14 -19.51
CA TYR A 6 -2.07 -11.09 -18.50
C TYR A 6 -3.23 -11.37 -17.52
N LEU A 7 -4.42 -11.64 -18.04
CA LEU A 7 -5.62 -11.92 -17.22
C LEU A 7 -5.44 -13.17 -16.36
N LYS A 8 -4.84 -14.24 -16.91
CA LYS A 8 -4.55 -15.46 -16.16
C LYS A 8 -3.56 -15.22 -15.00
N GLN A 9 -2.56 -14.40 -15.22
CA GLN A 9 -1.58 -14.05 -14.20
C GLN A 9 -2.21 -13.15 -13.12
N LEU A 10 -3.02 -12.17 -13.52
CA LEU A 10 -3.78 -11.33 -12.61
C LEU A 10 -4.75 -12.16 -11.76
N GLU A 11 -5.50 -13.10 -12.36
CA GLU A 11 -6.36 -14.06 -11.66
C GLU A 11 -5.58 -14.84 -10.59
N THR A 12 -4.37 -15.29 -10.93
CA THR A 12 -3.52 -16.01 -9.97
C THR A 12 -3.22 -15.19 -8.74
N LEU A 13 -2.84 -13.91 -8.90
CA LEU A 13 -2.53 -13.04 -7.77
C LEU A 13 -3.79 -12.66 -6.98
N VAL A 14 -4.88 -12.33 -7.68
CA VAL A 14 -6.14 -11.88 -7.06
C VAL A 14 -6.76 -12.98 -6.17
N ASN A 15 -6.62 -14.24 -6.54
CA ASN A 15 -7.14 -15.37 -5.78
C ASN A 15 -6.27 -15.79 -4.58
N ILE A 16 -5.23 -15.00 -4.24
CA ILE A 16 -4.43 -15.19 -3.02
C ILE A 16 -4.83 -14.09 -2.02
N ASP A 17 -5.29 -14.49 -0.83
CA ASP A 17 -5.45 -13.54 0.27
C ASP A 17 -4.08 -13.02 0.72
N SER A 18 -3.89 -11.70 0.65
CA SER A 18 -2.63 -11.03 0.98
C SER A 18 -2.87 -9.74 1.76
N GLY A 19 -3.76 -9.77 2.76
CA GLY A 19 -3.92 -8.62 3.65
C GLY A 19 -2.58 -8.26 4.33
N SER A 20 -2.32 -6.97 4.60
CA SER A 20 -1.03 -6.48 5.12
C SER A 20 -0.57 -7.20 6.40
N HIS A 21 -1.52 -7.66 7.22
CA HIS A 21 -1.24 -8.43 8.45
C HIS A 21 -1.10 -9.95 8.22
N ASN A 22 -1.25 -10.42 6.98
CA ASN A 22 -1.05 -11.81 6.59
C ASN A 22 0.28 -11.97 5.83
N ALA A 23 1.41 -11.90 6.55
CA ALA A 23 2.75 -12.05 5.98
C ALA A 23 2.89 -13.33 5.14
N ALA A 24 2.23 -14.44 5.54
CA ALA A 24 2.26 -15.70 4.79
C ALA A 24 1.51 -15.58 3.45
N GLY A 25 0.41 -14.84 3.40
CA GLY A 25 -0.34 -14.57 2.18
C GLY A 25 0.42 -13.65 1.23
N VAL A 26 1.01 -12.57 1.74
CA VAL A 26 1.88 -11.68 0.98
C VAL A 26 3.06 -12.45 0.39
N ASN A 27 3.69 -13.33 1.18
CA ASN A 27 4.78 -14.18 0.70
C ASN A 27 4.36 -15.16 -0.39
N LYS A 28 3.11 -15.65 -0.41
CA LYS A 28 2.59 -16.47 -1.52
C LYS A 28 2.47 -15.67 -2.82
N VAL A 29 2.04 -14.40 -2.75
CA VAL A 29 2.05 -13.50 -3.90
C VAL A 29 3.49 -13.30 -4.38
N ALA A 30 4.41 -13.04 -3.45
CA ALA A 30 5.84 -12.89 -3.74
C ALA A 30 6.43 -14.14 -4.41
N ASP A 31 6.07 -15.36 -3.96
CA ASP A 31 6.54 -16.62 -4.55
C ASP A 31 6.12 -16.75 -6.02
N VAL A 32 4.88 -16.38 -6.34
CA VAL A 32 4.36 -16.41 -7.71
C VAL A 32 5.12 -15.42 -8.59
N ILE A 33 5.26 -14.17 -8.13
CA ILE A 33 5.97 -13.11 -8.86
C ILE A 33 7.45 -13.48 -9.06
N GLU A 34 8.11 -13.94 -8.00
CA GLU A 34 9.49 -14.40 -8.06
C GLU A 34 9.69 -15.49 -9.13
N GLY A 35 8.77 -16.48 -9.17
CA GLY A 35 8.78 -17.52 -10.18
C GLY A 35 8.78 -16.97 -11.62
N TRP A 36 7.89 -16.01 -11.89
CA TRP A 36 7.81 -15.37 -13.20
C TRP A 36 9.10 -14.68 -13.63
N TYR A 37 9.75 -13.94 -12.71
CA TYR A 37 10.99 -13.23 -13.03
C TYR A 37 12.20 -14.16 -13.14
N ARG A 38 12.22 -15.24 -12.34
CA ARG A 38 13.27 -16.27 -12.48
C ARG A 38 13.19 -16.97 -13.82
N ASP A 39 11.99 -17.22 -14.34
CA ASP A 39 11.78 -17.80 -15.69
C ASP A 39 12.27 -16.84 -16.80
N LEU A 40 12.24 -15.53 -16.57
CA LEU A 40 12.84 -14.54 -17.45
C LEU A 40 14.38 -14.41 -17.30
N GLY A 41 14.97 -15.09 -16.32
CA GLY A 41 16.40 -14.97 -16.01
C GLY A 41 16.79 -13.68 -15.29
N TRP A 42 15.83 -12.95 -14.69
CA TRP A 42 16.09 -11.75 -13.92
C TRP A 42 16.68 -12.10 -12.56
N HIS A 43 17.48 -11.17 -12.04
CA HIS A 43 18.11 -11.27 -10.73
C HIS A 43 17.09 -10.88 -9.64
N VAL A 44 16.89 -11.75 -8.64
CA VAL A 44 15.93 -11.55 -7.55
C VAL A 44 16.67 -11.52 -6.22
N ILE A 45 16.46 -10.44 -5.47
CA ILE A 45 16.92 -10.27 -4.09
C ILE A 45 15.69 -10.15 -3.20
N ASN A 46 15.61 -11.00 -2.19
CA ASN A 46 14.58 -10.96 -1.17
C ASN A 46 15.16 -10.32 0.10
N HIS A 47 14.52 -9.26 0.58
CA HIS A 47 14.88 -8.57 1.81
C HIS A 47 13.90 -8.97 2.92
N ASP A 48 14.45 -9.43 4.04
CA ASP A 48 13.71 -9.65 5.27
C ASP A 48 13.46 -8.28 5.93
N VAL A 49 12.20 -7.93 6.11
CA VAL A 49 11.77 -6.69 6.76
C VAL A 49 11.07 -6.96 8.10
N GLY A 50 11.20 -8.17 8.61
CA GLY A 50 10.66 -8.61 9.89
C GLY A 50 9.49 -9.61 9.76
N PRO A 51 9.14 -10.27 10.86
CA PRO A 51 8.15 -11.36 10.84
C PRO A 51 6.70 -10.89 10.66
N GLU A 52 6.45 -9.60 10.86
CA GLU A 52 5.12 -8.98 10.82
C GLU A 52 4.65 -8.69 9.39
N ALA A 53 5.58 -8.61 8.43
CA ALA A 53 5.31 -8.35 7.03
C ALA A 53 5.82 -9.49 6.13
N GLY A 54 5.36 -9.51 4.89
CA GLY A 54 6.00 -10.32 3.85
C GLY A 54 7.39 -9.78 3.49
N ARG A 55 8.13 -10.50 2.64
CA ARG A 55 9.43 -10.02 2.17
C ARG A 55 9.28 -8.90 1.14
N LEU A 56 10.18 -7.92 1.18
CA LEU A 56 10.36 -6.93 0.12
C LEU A 56 11.20 -7.56 -1.00
N MET A 57 10.78 -7.42 -2.25
CA MET A 57 11.52 -7.97 -3.37
C MET A 57 12.14 -6.85 -4.22
N GLU A 58 13.45 -6.94 -4.44
CA GLU A 58 14.23 -6.15 -5.40
C GLU A 58 14.61 -7.05 -6.56
N ILE A 59 14.04 -6.78 -7.74
CA ILE A 59 14.17 -7.62 -8.93
C ILE A 59 14.75 -6.78 -10.06
N SER A 60 15.83 -7.22 -10.69
CA SER A 60 16.47 -6.46 -11.74
C SER A 60 16.84 -7.30 -12.96
N ASN A 61 16.88 -6.67 -14.14
CA ASN A 61 17.26 -7.35 -15.38
C ASN A 61 18.72 -7.85 -15.36
N ARG A 62 19.54 -7.31 -14.47
CA ARG A 62 20.91 -7.75 -14.16
C ARG A 62 21.32 -7.25 -12.78
N PRO A 63 22.31 -7.86 -12.10
CA PRO A 63 22.91 -7.31 -10.89
C PRO A 63 23.46 -5.90 -11.16
N ALA A 64 23.06 -4.91 -10.36
CA ALA A 64 23.48 -3.52 -10.49
C ALA A 64 23.44 -2.80 -9.12
N ASP A 65 24.34 -1.82 -8.95
CA ASP A 65 24.36 -0.94 -7.78
C ASP A 65 23.57 0.36 -8.02
N HIS A 66 23.11 0.59 -9.25
CA HIS A 66 22.34 1.76 -9.67
C HIS A 66 21.34 1.35 -10.74
N TYR A 67 20.16 1.98 -10.73
CA TYR A 67 19.06 1.73 -11.64
C TYR A 67 18.68 2.99 -12.41
N ASP A 68 18.61 2.88 -13.76
CA ASP A 68 18.12 3.99 -14.59
C ASP A 68 16.61 4.21 -14.38
N VAL A 69 15.87 3.11 -14.22
CA VAL A 69 14.42 3.15 -13.95
C VAL A 69 14.05 2.08 -12.92
N MET A 70 13.25 2.48 -11.95
CA MET A 70 12.63 1.59 -10.97
C MET A 70 11.11 1.67 -11.07
N PHE A 71 10.46 0.53 -11.20
CA PHE A 71 9.02 0.40 -11.06
C PHE A 71 8.70 -0.09 -9.65
N VAL A 72 7.69 0.52 -9.01
CA VAL A 72 7.31 0.19 -7.63
C VAL A 72 5.85 -0.22 -7.57
N GLY A 73 5.58 -1.33 -6.94
CA GLY A 73 4.24 -1.84 -6.63
C GLY A 73 4.17 -2.42 -5.23
N HIS A 74 2.97 -2.86 -4.81
CA HIS A 74 2.78 -3.53 -3.53
C HIS A 74 1.92 -4.78 -3.64
N MET A 75 2.29 -5.80 -2.86
CA MET A 75 1.69 -7.13 -2.89
C MET A 75 0.58 -7.32 -1.87
N ASP A 76 0.53 -6.46 -0.86
CA ASP A 76 -0.48 -6.50 0.19
C ASP A 76 -1.79 -5.84 -0.24
N THR A 77 -2.83 -6.04 0.53
CA THR A 77 -4.17 -5.45 0.33
C THR A 77 -4.82 -5.14 1.67
N VAL A 78 -5.85 -4.28 1.66
CA VAL A 78 -6.68 -3.98 2.84
C VAL A 78 -7.64 -5.12 3.22
N PHE A 79 -7.74 -6.18 2.43
CA PHE A 79 -8.77 -7.20 2.60
C PHE A 79 -8.38 -8.26 3.63
N PRO A 80 -9.31 -8.67 4.51
CA PRO A 80 -9.08 -9.75 5.46
C PRO A 80 -9.05 -11.13 4.76
N ASP A 81 -8.43 -12.10 5.44
CA ASP A 81 -8.37 -13.49 4.98
C ASP A 81 -9.76 -14.08 4.70
N GLY A 82 -9.83 -14.95 3.70
CA GLY A 82 -11.07 -15.56 3.20
C GLY A 82 -11.86 -14.65 2.26
N THR A 83 -11.34 -13.45 1.91
CA THR A 83 -11.99 -12.58 0.94
C THR A 83 -11.86 -13.11 -0.48
N ALA A 84 -10.71 -13.68 -0.84
CA ALA A 84 -10.50 -14.27 -2.17
C ALA A 84 -11.44 -15.46 -2.42
N GLU A 85 -11.72 -16.28 -1.41
CA GLU A 85 -12.69 -17.38 -1.50
C GLU A 85 -14.12 -16.88 -1.71
N LYS A 86 -14.52 -15.80 -1.00
CA LYS A 86 -15.88 -15.24 -1.07
C LYS A 86 -16.12 -14.39 -2.31
N ARG A 87 -15.09 -13.78 -2.82
CA ARG A 87 -15.11 -12.87 -3.97
C ARG A 87 -13.94 -13.18 -4.90
N PRO A 88 -13.87 -14.39 -5.49
CA PRO A 88 -12.76 -14.75 -6.37
C PRO A 88 -12.68 -13.82 -7.59
N PHE A 89 -11.57 -13.87 -8.28
CA PHE A 89 -11.44 -13.20 -9.56
C PHE A 89 -12.61 -13.54 -10.48
N SER A 90 -13.19 -12.52 -11.06
CA SER A 90 -14.24 -12.66 -12.07
C SER A 90 -14.14 -11.51 -13.08
N MET A 91 -14.76 -11.68 -14.23
CA MET A 91 -14.74 -10.68 -15.29
C MET A 91 -16.06 -10.66 -16.06
N ASP A 92 -16.42 -9.51 -16.59
CA ASP A 92 -17.43 -9.34 -17.62
C ASP A 92 -16.79 -8.80 -18.91
N GLU A 93 -17.58 -8.25 -19.81
CA GLU A 93 -17.11 -7.75 -21.11
C GLU A 93 -16.17 -6.53 -20.98
N GLU A 94 -16.29 -5.75 -19.89
CA GLU A 94 -15.61 -4.46 -19.74
C GLU A 94 -14.66 -4.43 -18.52
N ASN A 95 -14.91 -5.23 -17.49
CA ASN A 95 -14.26 -5.10 -16.20
C ASN A 95 -13.78 -6.44 -15.65
N VAL A 96 -12.78 -6.35 -14.77
CA VAL A 96 -12.33 -7.44 -13.91
C VAL A 96 -12.58 -7.10 -12.44
N TYR A 97 -12.89 -8.11 -11.64
CA TYR A 97 -13.30 -7.97 -10.24
C TYR A 97 -12.52 -8.93 -9.34
N GLY A 98 -12.28 -8.53 -8.11
CA GLY A 98 -11.66 -9.35 -7.07
C GLY A 98 -10.90 -8.51 -6.04
N PRO A 99 -10.47 -9.09 -4.90
CA PRO A 99 -9.75 -8.35 -3.88
C PRO A 99 -8.37 -7.90 -4.36
N GLY A 100 -8.10 -6.59 -4.24
CA GLY A 100 -6.83 -6.00 -4.66
C GLY A 100 -6.62 -5.94 -6.18
N VAL A 101 -7.65 -6.20 -7.01
CA VAL A 101 -7.50 -6.19 -8.48
C VAL A 101 -7.08 -4.83 -9.01
N GLY A 102 -7.60 -3.74 -8.45
CA GLY A 102 -7.26 -2.37 -8.84
C GLY A 102 -6.17 -1.74 -7.99
N ASP A 103 -6.02 -2.22 -6.77
CA ASP A 103 -5.10 -1.74 -5.75
C ASP A 103 -4.43 -2.95 -5.06
N MET A 104 -3.17 -3.36 -5.51
CA MET A 104 -2.71 -2.95 -6.84
C MET A 104 -2.19 -4.14 -7.66
N LYS A 105 -2.78 -5.36 -7.48
CA LYS A 105 -2.33 -6.58 -8.18
C LYS A 105 -2.30 -6.46 -9.70
N ASN A 106 -3.16 -5.57 -10.25
CA ASN A 106 -3.08 -5.20 -11.66
C ASN A 106 -1.76 -4.49 -12.00
N GLY A 107 -1.33 -3.56 -11.14
CA GLY A 107 -0.04 -2.89 -11.28
C GLY A 107 1.13 -3.86 -11.16
N ASP A 108 1.09 -4.79 -10.20
CA ASP A 108 2.10 -5.84 -10.03
C ASP A 108 2.20 -6.73 -11.28
N THR A 109 1.06 -7.12 -11.85
CA THR A 109 1.03 -7.90 -13.10
C THR A 109 1.57 -7.06 -14.27
N ALA A 110 1.24 -5.77 -14.33
CA ALA A 110 1.73 -4.86 -15.36
C ALA A 110 3.26 -4.70 -15.31
N MET A 111 3.85 -4.62 -14.12
CA MET A 111 5.32 -4.58 -13.94
C MET A 111 5.99 -5.80 -14.57
N TYR A 112 5.45 -6.99 -14.31
CA TYR A 112 5.96 -8.20 -14.96
C TYR A 112 5.81 -8.16 -16.49
N HIS A 113 4.69 -7.66 -17.01
CA HIS A 113 4.47 -7.53 -18.46
C HIS A 113 5.35 -6.46 -19.12
N VAL A 114 5.77 -5.43 -18.39
CA VAL A 114 6.82 -4.51 -18.85
C VAL A 114 8.13 -5.26 -19.05
N ALA A 115 8.53 -6.08 -18.10
CA ALA A 115 9.75 -6.89 -18.19
C ALA A 115 9.66 -7.93 -19.32
N LEU A 116 8.55 -8.67 -19.40
CA LEU A 116 8.31 -9.73 -20.38
C LEU A 116 8.34 -9.23 -21.84
N ASN A 117 7.85 -8.00 -22.08
CA ASN A 117 7.73 -7.43 -23.41
C ASN A 117 8.77 -6.34 -23.71
N ALA A 118 9.76 -6.15 -22.84
CA ALA A 118 10.79 -5.15 -23.02
C ALA A 118 11.64 -5.44 -24.27
N ASP A 119 11.95 -4.40 -25.04
CA ASP A 119 12.89 -4.54 -26.17
C ASP A 119 14.26 -4.99 -25.64
N PRO A 120 14.87 -6.04 -26.20
CA PRO A 120 16.21 -6.49 -25.81
C PRO A 120 17.24 -5.35 -25.78
N LYS A 121 17.15 -4.39 -26.70
CA LYS A 121 18.05 -3.22 -26.72
C LYS A 121 17.87 -2.32 -25.51
N VAL A 122 16.65 -2.20 -25.00
CA VAL A 122 16.39 -1.46 -23.74
C VAL A 122 17.05 -2.20 -22.58
N LEU A 123 16.84 -3.52 -22.50
CA LEU A 123 17.44 -4.35 -21.46
C LEU A 123 18.98 -4.40 -21.52
N GLU A 124 19.58 -4.26 -22.72
CA GLU A 124 21.03 -4.17 -22.89
C GLU A 124 21.61 -2.85 -22.38
N ASN A 125 20.87 -1.75 -22.48
CA ASN A 125 21.36 -0.39 -22.22
C ASN A 125 20.92 0.19 -20.89
N LEU A 126 19.83 -0.31 -20.28
CA LEU A 126 19.30 0.20 -19.01
C LEU A 126 19.35 -0.85 -17.90
N ASN A 127 19.66 -0.40 -16.71
CA ASN A 127 19.47 -1.17 -15.48
C ASN A 127 18.06 -0.89 -14.97
N ILE A 128 17.18 -1.86 -15.03
CA ILE A 128 15.78 -1.75 -14.65
C ILE A 128 15.54 -2.55 -13.37
N CYS A 129 14.89 -1.91 -12.40
CA CYS A 129 14.47 -2.54 -11.15
C CYS A 129 12.95 -2.59 -11.05
N MET A 130 12.43 -3.69 -10.50
CA MET A 130 11.05 -3.87 -10.08
C MET A 130 11.07 -4.10 -8.56
N LEU A 131 10.51 -3.16 -7.80
CA LEU A 131 10.47 -3.19 -6.36
C LEU A 131 9.04 -3.49 -5.88
N TYR A 132 8.86 -4.61 -5.18
CA TYR A 132 7.56 -5.04 -4.68
C TYR A 132 7.49 -4.92 -3.17
N ASN A 133 6.65 -4.00 -2.70
CA ASN A 133 6.44 -3.68 -1.30
C ASN A 133 5.47 -4.67 -0.64
N PRO A 134 5.76 -5.19 0.56
CA PRO A 134 4.89 -6.14 1.24
C PRO A 134 3.82 -5.50 2.15
N ASP A 135 3.88 -4.18 2.48
CA ASP A 135 3.12 -3.55 3.55
C ASP A 135 2.72 -2.09 3.27
N GLU A 136 2.38 -1.76 2.02
CA GLU A 136 2.01 -0.41 1.60
C GLU A 136 0.75 0.09 2.30
N GLU A 137 -0.28 -0.73 2.38
CA GLU A 137 -1.61 -0.40 2.89
C GLU A 137 -1.63 -0.01 4.39
N ILE A 138 -0.55 -0.32 5.09
CA ILE A 138 -0.31 0.12 6.48
C ILE A 138 0.81 1.16 6.58
N GLY A 139 1.15 1.81 5.46
CA GLY A 139 2.11 2.89 5.35
C GLY A 139 3.55 2.44 5.31
N SER A 140 3.84 1.26 4.77
CA SER A 140 5.19 0.69 4.64
C SER A 140 5.95 0.69 5.98
N ARG A 141 5.26 0.27 7.04
CA ARG A 141 5.77 0.40 8.42
C ARG A 141 7.06 -0.37 8.62
N TYR A 142 7.18 -1.54 8.00
CA TYR A 142 8.31 -2.46 8.15
C TYR A 142 9.31 -2.34 7.00
N SER A 143 8.84 -2.04 5.79
CA SER A 143 9.68 -2.00 4.59
C SER A 143 10.32 -0.65 4.30
N ARG A 144 9.82 0.46 4.85
CA ARG A 144 10.17 1.84 4.51
C ARG A 144 11.68 2.11 4.47
N GLU A 145 12.39 1.73 5.53
CA GLU A 145 13.83 2.01 5.61
C GLU A 145 14.60 1.34 4.46
N LYS A 146 14.25 0.08 4.17
CA LYS A 146 14.88 -0.67 3.08
C LYS A 146 14.45 -0.14 1.70
N MET A 147 13.18 0.25 1.54
CA MET A 147 12.71 0.89 0.31
C MET A 147 13.41 2.22 0.04
N ASP A 148 13.61 3.05 1.07
CA ASP A 148 14.36 4.30 0.95
C ASP A 148 15.82 4.07 0.55
N GLU A 149 16.47 3.04 1.11
CA GLU A 149 17.84 2.65 0.74
C GLU A 149 17.93 2.26 -0.74
N ILE A 150 16.99 1.40 -1.19
CA ILE A 150 16.98 0.90 -2.58
C ILE A 150 16.54 2.02 -3.54
N GLY A 151 15.52 2.80 -3.18
CA GLY A 151 15.00 3.90 -4.00
C GLY A 151 16.03 4.97 -4.31
N ARG A 152 16.99 5.23 -3.40
CA ARG A 152 18.12 6.16 -3.65
C ARG A 152 19.09 5.71 -4.74
N LYS A 153 19.00 4.46 -5.18
CA LYS A 153 19.82 3.91 -6.27
C LYS A 153 19.20 4.16 -7.65
N ALA A 154 18.00 4.75 -7.73
CA ALA A 154 17.28 4.93 -8.99
C ALA A 154 17.23 6.39 -9.44
N ASP A 155 17.41 6.63 -10.74
CA ASP A 155 17.26 7.95 -11.34
C ASP A 155 15.78 8.35 -11.51
N ILE A 156 14.96 7.36 -11.91
CA ILE A 156 13.53 7.54 -12.15
C ILE A 156 12.75 6.44 -11.40
N ILE A 157 11.74 6.84 -10.65
CA ILE A 157 10.82 5.93 -9.98
C ILE A 157 9.42 6.09 -10.59
N VAL A 158 8.84 4.98 -11.02
CA VAL A 158 7.48 4.88 -11.55
C VAL A 158 6.65 4.03 -10.60
N VAL A 159 5.70 4.65 -9.90
CA VAL A 159 4.77 3.94 -9.03
C VAL A 159 3.61 3.41 -9.87
N MET A 160 3.36 2.10 -9.82
CA MET A 160 2.42 1.40 -10.70
C MET A 160 1.01 1.32 -10.13
N GLU A 161 0.68 2.27 -9.27
CA GLU A 161 -0.67 2.48 -8.75
C GLU A 161 -1.67 2.86 -9.83
N SER A 162 -2.96 2.71 -9.49
CA SER A 162 -4.05 3.08 -10.38
C SER A 162 -3.97 4.54 -10.81
N ALA A 163 -3.90 4.77 -12.13
CA ALA A 163 -3.94 6.11 -12.69
C ALA A 163 -5.33 6.74 -12.51
N GLY A 164 -5.36 7.99 -12.04
CA GLY A 164 -6.61 8.73 -11.84
C GLY A 164 -7.39 8.95 -13.14
N ASN A 165 -8.68 9.27 -12.99
CA ASN A 165 -9.58 9.63 -14.10
C ASN A 165 -9.61 8.58 -15.24
N LYS A 166 -9.96 7.33 -14.90
CA LYS A 166 -10.07 6.19 -15.83
C LYS A 166 -8.75 5.89 -16.58
N GLY A 167 -7.62 6.01 -15.89
CA GLY A 167 -6.32 5.67 -16.44
C GLY A 167 -5.72 6.71 -17.41
N THR A 168 -6.29 7.92 -17.48
CA THR A 168 -5.83 8.96 -18.42
C THR A 168 -4.93 10.02 -17.79
N ARG A 169 -4.66 9.94 -16.46
CA ARG A 169 -3.85 10.93 -15.75
C ARG A 169 -2.83 10.25 -14.86
N HIS A 170 -1.58 10.63 -15.03
CA HIS A 170 -0.52 10.28 -14.10
C HIS A 170 -0.53 11.24 -12.91
N CYS A 171 -0.38 10.67 -11.70
CA CYS A 171 -0.25 11.46 -10.49
C CYS A 171 1.24 11.74 -10.24
N PHE A 172 1.66 12.99 -10.37
CA PHE A 172 3.04 13.42 -10.13
C PHE A 172 3.19 14.28 -8.86
N ALA A 173 2.07 14.62 -8.23
CA ALA A 173 2.04 15.34 -6.96
C ALA A 173 0.80 14.95 -6.17
N ARG A 174 0.96 14.77 -4.88
CA ARG A 174 -0.13 14.46 -3.93
C ARG A 174 -0.04 15.35 -2.71
N LYS A 175 -1.13 15.46 -1.97
CA LYS A 175 -1.15 16.06 -0.63
C LYS A 175 -0.36 15.20 0.34
N GLY A 176 0.21 15.84 1.37
CA GLY A 176 0.68 15.12 2.54
C GLY A 176 -0.50 14.52 3.31
N SER A 177 -0.27 13.38 3.95
CA SER A 177 -1.21 12.76 4.88
C SER A 177 -0.52 12.53 6.21
N MET A 178 -1.23 12.83 7.31
CA MET A 178 -0.73 12.61 8.67
C MET A 178 -1.86 12.07 9.53
N GLY A 179 -1.52 11.11 10.41
CA GLY A 179 -2.40 10.60 11.45
C GLY A 179 -1.93 11.05 12.83
N TYR A 180 -2.87 11.38 13.70
CA TYR A 180 -2.60 11.72 15.09
C TYR A 180 -3.49 10.88 16.00
N GLU A 181 -2.92 10.48 17.14
CA GLU A 181 -3.63 9.95 18.28
C GLU A 181 -3.53 10.97 19.41
N LEU A 182 -4.68 11.38 19.95
CA LEU A 182 -4.75 12.37 21.00
C LEU A 182 -5.39 11.73 22.24
N GLU A 183 -4.70 11.81 23.36
CA GLU A 183 -5.17 11.31 24.65
C GLU A 183 -5.58 12.47 25.56
N PHE A 184 -6.82 12.43 26.05
CA PHE A 184 -7.36 13.44 26.96
C PHE A 184 -7.43 12.86 28.37
N HIS A 185 -6.74 13.51 29.32
CA HIS A 185 -6.74 13.15 30.72
C HIS A 185 -7.67 14.06 31.50
N GLY A 186 -8.45 13.49 32.39
CA GLY A 186 -9.37 14.22 33.25
C GLY A 186 -9.30 13.77 34.69
N GLN A 187 -10.07 14.45 35.54
CA GLN A 187 -10.25 14.11 36.95
C GLN A 187 -11.71 13.71 37.20
N ALA A 188 -11.90 12.43 37.51
CA ALA A 188 -13.24 11.90 37.79
C ALA A 188 -13.79 12.42 39.12
N ALA A 189 -15.08 12.72 39.13
CA ALA A 189 -15.83 13.04 40.35
C ALA A 189 -17.24 12.45 40.27
N HIS A 190 -17.83 12.17 41.41
CA HIS A 190 -19.23 11.73 41.49
C HIS A 190 -20.14 12.86 40.97
N ALA A 191 -21.01 12.57 40.01
CA ALA A 191 -21.88 13.57 39.37
C ALA A 191 -22.67 14.45 40.35
N GLY A 192 -23.14 13.89 41.49
CA GLY A 192 -23.84 14.63 42.50
C GLY A 192 -23.00 15.66 43.28
N PHE A 193 -21.68 15.60 43.15
CA PHE A 193 -20.76 16.51 43.85
C PHE A 193 -19.93 17.37 42.88
N MET A 194 -20.24 17.38 41.58
CA MET A 194 -19.44 18.05 40.55
C MET A 194 -19.21 19.55 40.83
N PHE A 195 -20.10 20.23 41.58
CA PHE A 195 -19.93 21.65 41.96
C PHE A 195 -19.21 21.83 43.30
N SER A 196 -18.95 20.75 44.02
CA SER A 196 -18.39 20.78 45.36
C SER A 196 -16.97 20.28 45.45
N VAL A 197 -16.49 19.62 44.39
CA VAL A 197 -15.14 19.04 44.29
C VAL A 197 -14.50 19.44 42.99
N GLU A 198 -13.18 19.51 42.98
CA GLU A 198 -12.40 19.73 41.77
C GLU A 198 -12.58 18.54 40.83
N ASN A 199 -12.92 18.83 39.59
CA ASN A 199 -13.09 17.82 38.53
C ASN A 199 -12.73 18.40 37.16
N ALA A 200 -12.43 17.50 36.20
CA ALA A 200 -12.17 17.86 34.83
C ALA A 200 -12.68 16.74 33.91
N SER A 201 -13.55 17.07 33.00
CA SER A 201 -14.13 16.12 32.07
C SER A 201 -13.24 15.97 30.80
N ALA A 202 -12.52 14.87 30.72
CA ALA A 202 -11.76 14.52 29.51
C ALA A 202 -12.65 14.39 28.26
N ILE A 203 -13.90 13.87 28.45
CA ILE A 203 -14.87 13.73 27.35
C ILE A 203 -15.35 15.09 26.84
N LEU A 204 -15.59 16.05 27.74
CA LEU A 204 -16.00 17.40 27.35
C LEU A 204 -14.88 18.07 26.55
N GLU A 205 -13.64 17.99 27.01
CA GLU A 205 -12.48 18.56 26.35
C GLU A 205 -12.24 17.92 24.99
N MET A 206 -12.32 16.58 24.90
CA MET A 206 -12.27 15.85 23.63
C MET A 206 -13.36 16.35 22.67
N GLY A 207 -14.58 16.57 23.15
CA GLY A 207 -15.68 17.09 22.33
C GLY A 207 -15.40 18.48 21.77
N HIS A 208 -14.87 19.40 22.56
CA HIS A 208 -14.45 20.73 22.10
C HIS A 208 -13.34 20.62 21.05
N TYR A 209 -12.34 19.80 21.31
CA TYR A 209 -11.20 19.61 20.41
C TYR A 209 -11.61 19.02 19.06
N ILE A 210 -12.56 18.06 19.05
CA ILE A 210 -13.12 17.51 17.81
C ILE A 210 -13.74 18.62 16.94
N VAL A 211 -14.53 19.51 17.56
CA VAL A 211 -15.17 20.62 16.83
C VAL A 211 -14.12 21.57 16.23
N GLU A 212 -13.10 21.93 17.01
CA GLU A 212 -12.02 22.80 16.56
C GLU A 212 -11.18 22.17 15.46
N LEU A 213 -10.81 20.89 15.60
CA LEU A 213 -10.08 20.15 14.57
C LEU A 213 -10.85 20.09 13.24
N MET A 214 -12.13 19.73 13.30
CA MET A 214 -12.96 19.66 12.09
C MET A 214 -13.11 21.01 11.40
N ALA A 215 -13.02 22.13 12.15
CA ALA A 215 -13.07 23.48 11.61
C ALA A 215 -11.78 23.87 10.84
N LEU A 216 -10.67 23.14 11.01
CA LEU A 216 -9.44 23.36 10.22
C LEU A 216 -9.55 22.89 8.78
N ALA A 217 -10.58 22.13 8.42
CA ALA A 217 -10.80 21.72 7.04
C ALA A 217 -11.06 22.97 6.16
N SER A 218 -10.28 23.12 5.09
CA SER A 218 -10.33 24.28 4.19
C SER A 218 -10.37 23.84 2.74
N ARG A 219 -11.39 24.28 2.02
CA ARG A 219 -11.48 24.09 0.56
C ARG A 219 -10.48 24.94 -0.21
N GLU A 220 -10.21 26.14 0.29
CA GLU A 220 -9.30 27.08 -0.35
C GLU A 220 -7.85 26.57 -0.31
N GLU A 221 -7.45 26.03 0.83
CA GLU A 221 -6.13 25.43 1.01
C GLU A 221 -6.08 23.93 0.62
N ASP A 222 -7.19 23.40 0.14
CA ASP A 222 -7.34 21.98 -0.21
C ASP A 222 -6.92 21.02 0.92
N THR A 223 -7.20 21.44 2.17
CA THR A 223 -6.88 20.68 3.39
C THR A 223 -8.12 19.97 3.91
N THR A 224 -8.00 18.69 4.16
CA THR A 224 -9.07 17.86 4.75
C THR A 224 -8.67 17.40 6.14
N VAL A 225 -9.62 17.44 7.07
CA VAL A 225 -9.45 16.93 8.44
C VAL A 225 -10.60 15.99 8.74
N ASN A 226 -10.30 14.86 9.37
CA ASN A 226 -11.32 13.90 9.78
C ASN A 226 -10.95 13.27 11.12
N VAL A 227 -11.88 13.29 12.07
CA VAL A 227 -11.79 12.52 13.30
C VAL A 227 -12.57 11.23 13.07
N GLY A 228 -11.86 10.16 12.73
CA GLY A 228 -12.47 8.88 12.34
C GLY A 228 -12.79 7.94 13.48
N LEU A 229 -12.15 8.13 14.65
CA LEU A 229 -12.36 7.33 15.86
C LEU A 229 -12.30 8.20 17.10
N ALA A 230 -13.23 8.00 18.01
CA ALA A 230 -13.20 8.57 19.35
C ALA A 230 -13.73 7.53 20.34
N SER A 231 -13.02 7.31 21.45
CA SER A 231 -13.41 6.34 22.46
C SER A 231 -12.90 6.77 23.83
N GLY A 232 -13.54 6.33 24.88
CA GLY A 232 -13.11 6.57 26.25
C GLY A 232 -14.25 6.84 27.21
N GLY A 233 -13.87 7.18 28.45
CA GLY A 233 -14.77 7.45 29.55
C GLY A 233 -15.03 6.24 30.45
N THR A 234 -15.55 6.55 31.62
CA THR A 234 -16.04 5.57 32.61
C THR A 234 -17.47 5.95 33.04
N ALA A 235 -18.29 4.94 33.32
CA ALA A 235 -19.65 5.15 33.83
C ALA A 235 -19.62 5.54 35.31
#